data_fa8323de76721ddf9b2755499214845a
#
_entry.id   fa8323de76721ddf9b2755499214845a
#
_cell.length_a   1.000
_cell.length_b   1.000
_cell.length_c   1.000
_cell.angle_alpha   90.00
_cell.angle_beta   90.00
_cell.angle_gamma   90.00
#
_symmetry.space_group_name_H-M   'P 1'
#
loop_
_entity.id
_entity.type
_entity.pdbx_description
1 polymer ?
#
loop_
_entity_poly.entity_id
_entity_poly.type
_entity_poly.pdbx_seq_one_letter_code
_entity_poly.pdbx_strand_id
1 'polypeptide(L)'
;MEKKYGKGKFLNGYGQTECSPLISFVYPDSPKEKRKDTVGKMLDDIEFAIQDPMSKKILSTNETGEILIKGYNTCNGYYKIPNEKQPFDNDGYLHTGDLGYIDEDNYLILTGRLKDIIIRKGENISPAEIEKAFEKYKEFTKVRVIGIPSLIDGEIIIACVESKMHMTHLKEQQYIKDLHSTLPSLKIPEHIICFEEFPLMASGKLDERKIKEIVIDKLSHTVNPKLAIKAFKIQKKLRNQ
;
A
#
# COMPACT_ATOMS: atom_id res chain seq x y z
N MET A 1 12.52 -1.78 18.46
CA MET A 1 11.83 -2.73 19.35
C MET A 1 12.79 -3.72 19.99
N GLU A 2 13.61 -4.47 19.27
CA GLU A 2 14.56 -5.46 19.82
C GLU A 2 15.53 -4.88 20.88
N LYS A 3 15.98 -3.62 20.74
CA LYS A 3 16.81 -2.92 21.77
C LYS A 3 16.11 -2.79 23.12
N LYS A 4 14.78 -2.71 23.14
CA LYS A 4 13.99 -2.51 24.38
C LYS A 4 13.55 -3.82 25.03
N TYR A 5 13.23 -4.83 24.23
CA TYR A 5 12.58 -6.06 24.69
C TYR A 5 13.40 -7.34 24.47
N GLY A 6 14.52 -7.24 23.76
CA GLY A 6 15.42 -8.36 23.46
C GLY A 6 15.19 -8.94 22.07
N LYS A 7 16.23 -9.66 21.58
CA LYS A 7 16.22 -10.30 20.26
C LYS A 7 15.11 -11.36 20.16
N GLY A 8 14.39 -11.37 19.04
CA GLY A 8 13.40 -12.39 18.73
C GLY A 8 12.09 -12.32 19.52
N LYS A 9 11.86 -11.25 20.31
CA LYS A 9 10.60 -11.07 21.04
C LYS A 9 9.50 -10.37 20.23
N PHE A 10 9.84 -9.80 19.08
CA PHE A 10 8.90 -9.21 18.13
C PHE A 10 9.19 -9.82 16.77
N LEU A 11 8.22 -10.50 16.25
CA LEU A 11 8.29 -11.17 14.95
C LEU A 11 7.26 -10.55 14.02
N ASN A 12 7.70 -10.23 12.81
CA ASN A 12 6.79 -9.82 11.76
C ASN A 12 6.04 -11.06 11.26
N GLY A 13 4.77 -10.86 10.93
CA GLY A 13 3.95 -11.87 10.28
C GLY A 13 2.99 -11.19 9.32
N TYR A 14 2.52 -11.95 8.33
CA TYR A 14 1.53 -11.50 7.37
C TYR A 14 0.36 -12.46 7.36
N GLY A 15 -0.81 -11.88 7.16
CA GLY A 15 -2.03 -12.60 6.96
C GLY A 15 -3.26 -11.70 6.95
N GLN A 16 -4.40 -12.32 6.71
CA GLN A 16 -5.68 -11.64 6.65
C GLN A 16 -6.77 -12.54 7.23
N THR A 17 -7.93 -11.97 7.48
CA THR A 17 -9.07 -12.68 8.11
C THR A 17 -9.45 -13.94 7.36
N GLU A 18 -9.38 -13.88 6.04
CA GLU A 18 -9.70 -14.99 5.12
C GLU A 18 -8.74 -16.19 5.25
N CYS A 19 -7.60 -16.00 5.91
CA CYS A 19 -6.54 -17.02 6.10
C CYS A 19 -6.28 -17.35 7.59
N SER A 20 -7.22 -17.13 8.50
CA SER A 20 -7.29 -17.57 9.91
C SER A 20 -6.09 -17.26 10.82
N PRO A 21 -5.64 -16.08 10.98
CA PRO A 21 -5.30 -14.89 10.19
C PRO A 21 -3.86 -14.87 9.68
N LEU A 22 -3.06 -15.97 9.88
CA LEU A 22 -1.63 -16.00 9.60
C LEU A 22 -1.31 -16.83 8.35
N ILE A 23 -0.49 -16.27 7.47
CA ILE A 23 -0.02 -16.90 6.23
C ILE A 23 1.50 -17.13 6.27
N SER A 24 2.24 -16.14 6.78
CA SER A 24 3.68 -16.21 6.92
C SER A 24 4.15 -15.54 8.19
N PHE A 25 5.30 -15.91 8.69
CA PHE A 25 5.95 -15.21 9.79
C PHE A 25 7.46 -15.41 9.78
N VAL A 26 8.14 -14.48 10.47
CA VAL A 26 9.57 -14.51 10.65
C VAL A 26 9.93 -15.33 11.89
N TYR A 27 10.80 -16.32 11.74
CA TYR A 27 11.28 -17.11 12.88
C TYR A 27 12.31 -16.32 13.73
N PRO A 28 12.42 -16.60 15.04
CA PRO A 28 13.35 -15.89 15.96
C PRO A 28 14.82 -16.01 15.55
N ASP A 29 15.18 -17.10 14.92
CA ASP A 29 16.53 -17.44 14.44
C ASP A 29 16.85 -16.92 13.03
N SER A 30 15.84 -16.36 12.34
CA SER A 30 16.04 -15.76 11.02
C SER A 30 17.11 -14.65 11.06
N PRO A 31 17.85 -14.41 9.97
CA PRO A 31 18.79 -13.29 9.86
C PRO A 31 18.15 -11.95 10.24
N LYS A 32 18.93 -11.06 10.84
CA LYS A 32 18.43 -9.77 11.36
C LYS A 32 17.77 -8.93 10.27
N GLU A 33 18.34 -8.92 9.08
CA GLU A 33 17.85 -8.21 7.91
C GLU A 33 16.47 -8.75 7.51
N LYS A 34 16.34 -10.08 7.45
CA LYS A 34 15.07 -10.76 7.13
C LYS A 34 13.99 -10.47 8.18
N ARG A 35 14.38 -10.43 9.47
CA ARG A 35 13.44 -10.08 10.56
C ARG A 35 12.94 -8.64 10.50
N LYS A 36 13.71 -7.74 9.88
CA LYS A 36 13.36 -6.33 9.76
C LYS A 36 12.56 -6.03 8.48
N ASP A 37 12.99 -6.59 7.37
CA ASP A 37 12.60 -6.13 6.03
C ASP A 37 11.62 -7.09 5.33
N THR A 38 11.27 -8.24 5.96
CA THR A 38 10.33 -9.21 5.40
C THR A 38 9.18 -9.53 6.37
N VAL A 39 8.18 -10.24 5.87
CA VAL A 39 7.10 -10.81 6.69
C VAL A 39 7.26 -12.33 6.89
N GLY A 40 8.46 -12.83 6.61
CA GLY A 40 8.86 -14.19 6.91
C GLY A 40 8.63 -15.18 5.78
N LYS A 41 8.67 -16.46 6.15
CA LYS A 41 8.41 -17.57 5.23
C LYS A 41 6.96 -18.01 5.34
N MET A 42 6.44 -18.56 4.26
CA MET A 42 5.10 -19.16 4.25
C MET A 42 5.03 -20.28 5.29
N LEU A 43 3.85 -20.43 5.90
CA LEU A 43 3.59 -21.55 6.78
C LEU A 43 3.61 -22.88 5.99
N ASP A 44 3.97 -23.96 6.67
CA ASP A 44 3.93 -25.29 6.08
C ASP A 44 2.49 -25.66 5.64
N ASP A 45 2.39 -26.48 4.60
CA ASP A 45 1.12 -26.94 4.02
C ASP A 45 0.21 -25.83 3.45
N ILE A 46 0.77 -24.64 3.17
CA ILE A 46 0.12 -23.58 2.42
C ILE A 46 0.74 -23.50 1.03
N GLU A 47 -0.08 -23.74 0.01
CA GLU A 47 0.26 -23.44 -1.37
C GLU A 47 0.16 -21.94 -1.62
N PHE A 48 1.13 -21.37 -2.32
CA PHE A 48 1.11 -19.97 -2.69
C PHE A 48 1.67 -19.76 -4.10
N ALA A 49 1.30 -18.66 -4.71
CA ALA A 49 1.86 -18.20 -5.97
C ALA A 49 1.96 -16.68 -6.00
N ILE A 50 2.88 -16.15 -6.76
CA ILE A 50 2.95 -14.73 -7.11
C ILE A 50 2.48 -14.61 -8.55
N GLN A 51 1.43 -13.86 -8.80
CA GLN A 51 0.81 -13.75 -10.12
C GLN A 51 0.85 -12.30 -10.63
N ASP A 52 1.21 -12.13 -11.89
CA ASP A 52 1.05 -10.84 -12.56
C ASP A 52 -0.45 -10.50 -12.68
N PRO A 53 -0.89 -9.36 -12.13
CA PRO A 53 -2.32 -9.02 -12.09
C PRO A 53 -2.95 -8.84 -13.48
N MET A 54 -2.16 -8.48 -14.50
CA MET A 54 -2.65 -8.21 -15.86
C MET A 54 -2.61 -9.45 -16.74
N SER A 55 -1.44 -10.09 -16.85
CA SER A 55 -1.24 -11.24 -17.74
C SER A 55 -1.71 -12.56 -17.14
N LYS A 56 -1.97 -12.60 -15.83
CA LYS A 56 -2.32 -13.79 -15.05
C LYS A 56 -1.24 -14.89 -15.04
N LYS A 57 -0.02 -14.57 -15.44
CA LYS A 57 1.10 -15.51 -15.40
C LYS A 57 1.67 -15.59 -13.99
N ILE A 58 2.06 -16.79 -13.60
CA ILE A 58 2.82 -17.00 -12.36
C ILE A 58 4.23 -16.47 -12.59
N LEU A 59 4.71 -15.70 -11.62
CA LEU A 59 5.97 -14.99 -11.64
C LEU A 59 7.06 -15.79 -10.91
N SER A 60 8.30 -15.49 -11.26
CA SER A 60 9.47 -16.08 -10.64
C SER A 60 9.89 -15.32 -9.37
N THR A 61 10.90 -15.86 -8.68
CA THR A 61 11.57 -15.23 -7.53
C THR A 61 12.00 -13.79 -7.88
N ASN A 62 11.84 -12.87 -6.93
CA ASN A 62 12.13 -11.44 -7.06
C ASN A 62 11.23 -10.66 -8.03
N GLU A 63 10.20 -11.27 -8.61
CA GLU A 63 9.22 -10.57 -9.43
C GLU A 63 7.97 -10.23 -8.60
N THR A 64 7.57 -8.96 -8.60
CA THR A 64 6.42 -8.48 -7.83
C THR A 64 5.10 -8.76 -8.54
N GLY A 65 4.16 -9.37 -7.83
CA GLY A 65 2.80 -9.62 -8.31
C GLY A 65 1.81 -9.76 -7.15
N GLU A 66 0.57 -10.13 -7.48
CA GLU A 66 -0.45 -10.45 -6.49
C GLU A 66 -0.12 -11.76 -5.78
N ILE A 67 -0.24 -11.76 -4.47
CA ILE A 67 -0.04 -12.96 -3.65
C ILE A 67 -1.32 -13.78 -3.70
N LEU A 68 -1.21 -15.00 -4.18
CA LEU A 68 -2.27 -16.01 -4.18
C LEU A 68 -2.01 -17.06 -3.12
N ILE A 69 -3.05 -17.48 -2.40
CA ILE A 69 -2.93 -18.42 -1.29
C ILE A 69 -3.97 -19.52 -1.42
N LYS A 70 -3.57 -20.77 -1.15
CA LYS A 70 -4.47 -21.91 -1.05
C LYS A 70 -4.01 -22.83 0.07
N GLY A 71 -4.89 -23.18 0.99
CA GLY A 71 -4.52 -24.05 2.10
C GLY A 71 -5.66 -24.28 3.08
N TYR A 72 -5.39 -25.12 4.07
CA TYR A 72 -6.33 -25.51 5.12
C TYR A 72 -6.82 -24.33 5.97
N ASN A 73 -6.07 -23.22 5.99
CA ASN A 73 -6.37 -22.03 6.76
C ASN A 73 -7.22 -21.00 5.99
N THR A 74 -7.49 -21.22 4.70
CA THR A 74 -8.35 -20.33 3.92
C THR A 74 -9.83 -20.58 4.19
N CYS A 75 -10.63 -19.51 4.23
CA CYS A 75 -12.09 -19.63 4.37
C CYS A 75 -12.71 -20.18 3.08
N ASN A 76 -13.97 -20.64 3.18
CA ASN A 76 -14.71 -21.19 2.03
C ASN A 76 -15.44 -20.11 1.22
N GLY A 77 -15.20 -18.84 1.50
CA GLY A 77 -15.85 -17.71 0.82
C GLY A 77 -16.70 -16.84 1.74
N TYR A 78 -17.25 -15.79 1.18
CA TYR A 78 -18.11 -14.85 1.89
C TYR A 78 -19.58 -15.31 1.87
N TYR A 79 -20.21 -15.23 3.03
CA TYR A 79 -21.61 -15.61 3.17
C TYR A 79 -22.54 -14.74 2.32
N LYS A 80 -23.46 -15.37 1.57
CA LYS A 80 -24.43 -14.70 0.66
C LYS A 80 -23.82 -13.86 -0.47
N ILE A 81 -22.54 -14.03 -0.77
CA ILE A 81 -21.92 -13.42 -1.94
C ILE A 81 -21.94 -14.43 -3.10
N PRO A 82 -22.41 -14.04 -4.29
CA PRO A 82 -22.40 -14.92 -5.47
C PRO A 82 -20.98 -15.41 -5.81
N ASN A 83 -20.87 -16.63 -6.35
CA ASN A 83 -19.58 -17.26 -6.62
C ASN A 83 -18.66 -16.41 -7.50
N GLU A 84 -19.18 -15.72 -8.50
CA GLU A 84 -18.42 -14.83 -9.39
C GLU A 84 -17.85 -13.57 -8.72
N LYS A 85 -18.28 -13.29 -7.48
CA LYS A 85 -17.79 -12.19 -6.64
C LYS A 85 -16.96 -12.66 -5.44
N GLN A 86 -16.75 -13.97 -5.33
CA GLN A 86 -15.85 -14.51 -4.32
C GLN A 86 -14.39 -14.18 -4.66
N PRO A 87 -13.50 -14.07 -3.67
CA PRO A 87 -12.09 -13.77 -3.89
C PRO A 87 -11.26 -15.00 -4.30
N PHE A 88 -11.90 -16.06 -4.79
CA PHE A 88 -11.23 -17.31 -5.18
C PHE A 88 -11.28 -17.49 -6.69
N ASP A 89 -10.19 -17.98 -7.25
CA ASP A 89 -10.17 -18.43 -8.64
C ASP A 89 -10.70 -19.87 -8.82
N ASN A 90 -10.71 -20.34 -10.07
CA ASN A 90 -11.21 -21.69 -10.38
C ASN A 90 -10.32 -22.82 -9.84
N ASP A 91 -9.05 -22.54 -9.55
CA ASP A 91 -8.10 -23.48 -8.98
C ASP A 91 -8.14 -23.49 -7.43
N GLY A 92 -8.98 -22.63 -6.84
CA GLY A 92 -9.20 -22.51 -5.41
C GLY A 92 -8.17 -21.63 -4.69
N TYR A 93 -7.40 -20.82 -5.43
CA TYR A 93 -6.53 -19.82 -4.80
C TYR A 93 -7.33 -18.59 -4.41
N LEU A 94 -7.10 -18.15 -3.18
CA LEU A 94 -7.57 -16.86 -2.68
C LEU A 94 -6.71 -15.74 -3.28
N HIS A 95 -7.35 -14.80 -3.96
CA HIS A 95 -6.75 -13.54 -4.36
C HIS A 95 -6.68 -12.58 -3.16
N THR A 96 -5.48 -12.38 -2.62
CA THR A 96 -5.32 -11.57 -1.39
C THR A 96 -5.51 -10.08 -1.62
N GLY A 97 -5.34 -9.62 -2.85
CA GLY A 97 -5.26 -8.20 -3.20
C GLY A 97 -3.99 -7.51 -2.69
N ASP A 98 -3.10 -8.23 -2.02
CA ASP A 98 -1.81 -7.72 -1.58
C ASP A 98 -0.73 -8.05 -2.61
N LEU A 99 0.21 -7.13 -2.81
CA LEU A 99 1.33 -7.28 -3.74
C LEU A 99 2.60 -7.60 -2.96
N GLY A 100 3.41 -8.47 -3.56
CA GLY A 100 4.68 -8.85 -2.97
C GLY A 100 5.49 -9.75 -3.90
N TYR A 101 6.62 -10.20 -3.41
CA TYR A 101 7.47 -11.17 -4.08
C TYR A 101 8.15 -12.09 -3.06
N ILE A 102 8.62 -13.23 -3.54
CA ILE A 102 9.47 -14.14 -2.76
C ILE A 102 10.92 -13.90 -3.16
N ASP A 103 11.80 -13.75 -2.19
CA ASP A 103 13.23 -13.63 -2.44
C ASP A 103 13.93 -15.00 -2.60
N GLU A 104 15.23 -14.99 -2.91
CA GLU A 104 16.04 -16.19 -3.13
C GLU A 104 16.13 -17.12 -1.90
N ASP A 105 15.89 -16.59 -0.70
CA ASP A 105 15.88 -17.34 0.56
C ASP A 105 14.48 -17.79 0.98
N ASN A 106 13.49 -17.64 0.09
CA ASN A 106 12.06 -17.94 0.32
C ASN A 106 11.39 -17.07 1.40
N TYR A 107 11.81 -15.80 1.56
CA TYR A 107 11.10 -14.84 2.39
C TYR A 107 10.13 -14.02 1.57
N LEU A 108 8.94 -13.79 2.11
CA LEU A 108 7.93 -12.93 1.51
C LEU A 108 8.19 -11.46 1.85
N ILE A 109 8.24 -10.62 0.83
CA ILE A 109 8.34 -9.18 0.94
C ILE A 109 7.05 -8.56 0.39
N LEU A 110 6.35 -7.79 1.22
CA LEU A 110 5.17 -7.04 0.79
C LEU A 110 5.60 -5.73 0.13
N THR A 111 4.98 -5.40 -1.01
CA THR A 111 5.27 -4.18 -1.78
C THR A 111 4.09 -3.23 -1.87
N GLY A 112 2.90 -3.65 -1.40
CA GLY A 112 1.71 -2.80 -1.39
C GLY A 112 0.41 -3.58 -1.54
N ARG A 113 -0.62 -2.87 -2.05
CA ARG A 113 -1.93 -3.46 -2.37
C ARG A 113 -2.33 -3.16 -3.79
N LEU A 114 -2.94 -4.12 -4.45
CA LEU A 114 -3.39 -3.99 -5.83
C LEU A 114 -4.35 -2.81 -6.02
N LYS A 115 -5.31 -2.64 -5.11
CA LYS A 115 -6.29 -1.56 -5.12
C LYS A 115 -5.72 -0.16 -4.84
N ASP A 116 -4.52 -0.10 -4.24
CA ASP A 116 -3.87 1.15 -3.84
C ASP A 116 -2.84 1.62 -4.89
N ILE A 117 -2.57 0.79 -5.90
CA ILE A 117 -1.67 1.14 -7.01
C ILE A 117 -2.15 2.44 -7.67
N ILE A 118 -1.23 3.36 -7.84
CA ILE A 118 -1.46 4.64 -8.53
C ILE A 118 -1.10 4.45 -10.00
N ILE A 119 -2.07 4.71 -10.89
CA ILE A 119 -1.86 4.61 -12.33
C ILE A 119 -1.51 5.99 -12.88
N ARG A 120 -0.22 6.25 -13.07
CA ARG A 120 0.27 7.52 -13.58
C ARG A 120 0.95 7.34 -14.92
N LYS A 121 0.45 8.04 -15.94
CA LYS A 121 0.97 7.97 -17.33
C LYS A 121 1.10 6.54 -17.86
N GLY A 122 0.20 5.64 -17.43
CA GLY A 122 0.21 4.23 -17.81
C GLY A 122 1.13 3.33 -16.98
N GLU A 123 1.90 3.89 -16.03
CA GLU A 123 2.77 3.14 -15.13
C GLU A 123 2.05 2.83 -13.81
N ASN A 124 2.27 1.61 -13.30
CA ASN A 124 1.77 1.16 -12.01
C ASN A 124 2.77 1.54 -10.90
N ILE A 125 2.38 2.45 -10.03
CA ILE A 125 3.25 2.98 -8.97
C ILE A 125 2.74 2.51 -7.62
N SER A 126 3.59 1.82 -6.85
CA SER A 126 3.28 1.43 -5.47
C SER A 126 3.42 2.62 -4.52
N PRO A 127 2.36 3.01 -3.79
CA PRO A 127 2.45 4.02 -2.73
C PRO A 127 3.51 3.70 -1.69
N ALA A 128 3.65 2.43 -1.30
CA ALA A 128 4.58 1.98 -0.26
C ALA A 128 6.05 2.29 -0.60
N GLU A 129 6.43 2.24 -1.88
CA GLU A 129 7.78 2.59 -2.32
C GLU A 129 8.08 4.08 -2.06
N ILE A 130 7.08 4.94 -2.33
CA ILE A 130 7.20 6.37 -2.09
C ILE A 130 7.17 6.66 -0.59
N GLU A 131 6.27 6.02 0.17
CA GLU A 131 6.16 6.14 1.63
C GLU A 131 7.50 5.81 2.31
N LYS A 132 8.20 4.76 1.84
CA LYS A 132 9.53 4.38 2.33
C LYS A 132 10.58 5.48 2.14
N ALA A 133 10.52 6.24 1.04
CA ALA A 133 11.44 7.35 0.81
C ALA A 133 11.25 8.51 1.81
N PHE A 134 10.10 8.59 2.47
CA PHE A 134 9.83 9.58 3.51
C PHE A 134 10.35 9.18 4.90
N GLU A 135 10.76 7.92 5.13
CA GLU A 135 11.26 7.46 6.45
C GLU A 135 12.50 8.22 6.95
N LYS A 136 13.23 8.85 6.03
CA LYS A 136 14.38 9.70 6.37
C LYS A 136 13.99 10.99 7.10
N TYR A 137 12.75 11.48 6.94
CA TYR A 137 12.26 12.71 7.56
C TYR A 137 11.61 12.41 8.91
N LYS A 138 12.34 12.66 9.98
CA LYS A 138 11.93 12.31 11.37
C LYS A 138 10.80 13.17 11.92
N GLU A 139 10.53 14.32 11.31
CA GLU A 139 9.43 15.23 11.62
C GLU A 139 8.06 14.71 11.18
N PHE A 140 8.02 13.72 10.29
CA PHE A 140 6.78 13.07 9.87
C PHE A 140 6.56 11.80 10.69
N THR A 141 5.48 11.78 11.48
CA THR A 141 5.15 10.63 12.35
C THR A 141 4.51 9.50 11.56
N LYS A 142 3.74 9.84 10.53
CA LYS A 142 3.15 8.90 9.59
C LYS A 142 3.13 9.51 8.19
N VAL A 143 3.19 8.65 7.19
CA VAL A 143 3.08 9.03 5.78
C VAL A 143 2.07 8.09 5.11
N ARG A 144 1.21 8.66 4.26
CA ARG A 144 0.32 7.93 3.39
C ARG A 144 0.34 8.56 2.00
N VAL A 145 0.66 7.77 0.99
CA VAL A 145 0.67 8.22 -0.40
C VAL A 145 -0.60 7.73 -1.10
N ILE A 146 -1.25 8.64 -1.82
CA ILE A 146 -2.51 8.37 -2.51
C ILE A 146 -2.49 8.90 -3.94
N GLY A 147 -3.20 8.21 -4.84
CA GLY A 147 -3.53 8.70 -6.18
C GLY A 147 -4.79 9.54 -6.16
N ILE A 148 -4.75 10.68 -6.84
CA ILE A 148 -5.90 11.54 -7.10
C ILE A 148 -6.10 11.61 -8.62
N PRO A 149 -7.32 11.33 -9.14
CA PRO A 149 -7.57 11.34 -10.58
C PRO A 149 -7.17 12.63 -11.27
N SER A 150 -6.44 12.53 -12.37
CA SER A 150 -5.99 13.62 -13.25
C SER A 150 -6.47 13.39 -14.67
N LEU A 151 -6.70 14.50 -15.39
CA LEU A 151 -7.12 14.45 -16.80
C LEU A 151 -5.98 14.11 -17.76
N ILE A 152 -4.75 14.45 -17.35
CA ILE A 152 -3.57 14.40 -18.20
C ILE A 152 -2.77 13.15 -17.89
N ASP A 153 -2.60 12.84 -16.59
CA ASP A 153 -1.66 11.83 -16.14
C ASP A 153 -2.32 10.51 -15.67
N GLY A 154 -3.67 10.40 -15.79
CA GLY A 154 -4.44 9.32 -15.15
C GLY A 154 -4.63 9.64 -13.66
N GLU A 155 -3.57 9.53 -12.86
CA GLU A 155 -3.55 9.98 -11.47
C GLU A 155 -2.32 10.85 -11.18
N ILE A 156 -2.47 11.80 -10.25
CA ILE A 156 -1.36 12.52 -9.62
C ILE A 156 -1.06 11.91 -8.26
N ILE A 157 0.19 11.98 -7.85
CA ILE A 157 0.66 11.42 -6.59
C ILE A 157 0.63 12.50 -5.51
N ILE A 158 -0.07 12.24 -4.42
CA ILE A 158 -0.12 13.13 -3.26
C ILE A 158 0.48 12.40 -2.06
N ALA A 159 1.50 12.98 -1.44
CA ALA A 159 2.02 12.50 -0.17
C ALA A 159 1.29 13.23 0.98
N CYS A 160 0.55 12.48 1.76
CA CYS A 160 -0.06 12.96 3.00
C CYS A 160 0.90 12.65 4.15
N VAL A 161 1.24 13.65 4.95
CA VAL A 161 2.17 13.49 6.08
C VAL A 161 1.50 13.95 7.38
N GLU A 162 1.70 13.19 8.46
CA GLU A 162 1.25 13.59 9.80
C GLU A 162 2.40 14.30 10.51
N SER A 163 2.21 15.56 10.85
CA SER A 163 3.22 16.39 11.53
C SER A 163 2.59 17.59 12.23
N LYS A 164 3.18 17.99 13.36
CA LYS A 164 2.85 19.26 14.03
C LYS A 164 3.48 20.48 13.35
N MET A 165 4.30 20.26 12.33
CA MET A 165 4.97 21.32 11.59
C MET A 165 4.00 22.02 10.65
N HIS A 166 4.02 23.35 10.61
CA HIS A 166 3.32 24.09 9.57
C HIS A 166 4.05 23.93 8.23
N MET A 167 3.38 23.28 7.26
CA MET A 167 3.90 23.11 5.90
C MET A 167 3.67 24.39 5.10
N THR A 168 4.77 25.07 4.75
CA THR A 168 4.73 26.19 3.80
C THR A 168 5.03 25.68 2.40
N HIS A 169 4.63 26.43 1.37
CA HIS A 169 4.95 26.07 -0.02
C HIS A 169 6.46 25.93 -0.26
N LEU A 170 7.28 26.79 0.36
CA LEU A 170 8.74 26.70 0.23
C LEU A 170 9.30 25.40 0.81
N LYS A 171 8.80 24.97 1.99
CA LYS A 171 9.20 23.68 2.59
C LYS A 171 8.73 22.50 1.74
N GLU A 172 7.50 22.53 1.24
CA GLU A 172 6.98 21.51 0.32
C GLU A 172 7.89 21.32 -0.88
N GLN A 173 8.27 22.41 -1.57
CA GLN A 173 9.17 22.37 -2.72
C GLN A 173 10.56 21.84 -2.37
N GLN A 174 11.05 22.13 -1.16
CA GLN A 174 12.34 21.62 -0.68
C GLN A 174 12.32 20.10 -0.49
N TYR A 175 11.26 19.54 0.12
CA TYR A 175 11.08 18.08 0.25
C TYR A 175 10.93 17.42 -1.11
N ILE A 176 10.11 17.97 -2.01
CA ILE A 176 9.93 17.45 -3.37
C ILE A 176 11.29 17.41 -4.11
N LYS A 177 12.08 18.48 -4.02
CA LYS A 177 13.42 18.53 -4.61
C LYS A 177 14.36 17.47 -4.03
N ASP A 178 14.33 17.27 -2.71
CA ASP A 178 15.17 16.26 -2.04
C ASP A 178 14.77 14.83 -2.42
N LEU A 179 13.49 14.56 -2.63
CA LEU A 179 13.00 13.25 -3.09
C LEU A 179 13.52 12.84 -4.47
N HIS A 180 13.88 13.80 -5.35
CA HIS A 180 14.51 13.51 -6.64
C HIS A 180 15.88 12.81 -6.51
N SER A 181 16.51 12.87 -5.34
CA SER A 181 17.75 12.13 -5.07
C SER A 181 17.54 10.64 -4.81
N THR A 182 16.31 10.22 -4.48
CA THR A 182 15.98 8.87 -4.04
C THR A 182 14.91 8.18 -4.89
N LEU A 183 14.08 8.95 -5.58
CA LEU A 183 12.98 8.43 -6.40
C LEU A 183 13.12 8.87 -7.87
N PRO A 184 12.75 8.00 -8.82
CA PRO A 184 12.58 8.39 -10.22
C PRO A 184 11.54 9.50 -10.36
N SER A 185 11.71 10.38 -11.36
CA SER A 185 10.83 11.54 -11.57
C SER A 185 9.35 11.20 -11.68
N LEU A 186 9.03 10.03 -12.23
CA LEU A 186 7.63 9.56 -12.35
C LEU A 186 6.97 9.25 -11.01
N LYS A 187 7.76 8.95 -9.97
CA LYS A 187 7.31 8.60 -8.62
C LYS A 187 7.36 9.78 -7.64
N ILE A 188 7.77 10.95 -8.09
CA ILE A 188 7.79 12.14 -7.25
C ILE A 188 6.37 12.65 -7.05
N PRO A 189 5.95 12.90 -5.79
CA PRO A 189 4.66 13.51 -5.50
C PRO A 189 4.56 14.93 -6.08
N GLU A 190 3.39 15.28 -6.62
CA GLU A 190 3.09 16.65 -7.03
C GLU A 190 2.91 17.57 -5.83
N HIS A 191 2.34 17.04 -4.75
CA HIS A 191 2.06 17.79 -3.53
C HIS A 191 2.35 16.98 -2.28
N ILE A 192 2.71 17.70 -1.21
CA ILE A 192 2.83 17.16 0.14
C ILE A 192 1.80 17.88 1.02
N ILE A 193 0.78 17.16 1.46
CA ILE A 193 -0.31 17.69 2.29
C ILE A 193 -0.09 17.28 3.75
N CYS A 194 0.05 18.30 4.61
CA CYS A 194 0.25 18.08 6.04
C CYS A 194 -1.10 17.96 6.77
N PHE A 195 -1.14 16.98 7.68
CA PHE A 195 -2.21 16.74 8.65
C PHE A 195 -1.61 16.87 10.06
N GLU A 196 -2.34 17.47 11.00
CA GLU A 196 -1.95 17.42 12.41
C GLU A 196 -2.11 16.00 12.95
N GLU A 197 -3.22 15.35 12.62
CA GLU A 197 -3.52 13.94 12.86
C GLU A 197 -4.31 13.36 11.68
N PHE A 198 -3.99 12.12 11.30
CA PHE A 198 -4.77 11.43 10.29
C PHE A 198 -6.14 11.02 10.82
N PRO A 199 -7.20 11.12 10.01
CA PRO A 199 -8.51 10.58 10.35
C PRO A 199 -8.43 9.06 10.48
N LEU A 200 -9.03 8.53 11.56
CA LEU A 200 -9.09 7.10 11.84
C LEU A 200 -10.53 6.60 11.79
N MET A 201 -10.70 5.37 11.37
CA MET A 201 -11.95 4.61 11.52
C MET A 201 -12.14 4.20 12.98
N ALA A 202 -13.34 3.76 13.36
CA ALA A 202 -13.63 3.22 14.70
C ALA A 202 -12.72 2.04 15.09
N SER A 203 -12.17 1.31 14.12
CA SER A 203 -11.20 0.22 14.31
C SER A 203 -9.77 0.68 14.63
N GLY A 204 -9.51 2.00 14.62
CA GLY A 204 -8.16 2.57 14.76
C GLY A 204 -7.31 2.55 13.49
N LYS A 205 -7.80 2.01 12.39
CA LYS A 205 -7.13 2.05 11.07
C LYS A 205 -7.33 3.41 10.41
N LEU A 206 -6.41 3.80 9.51
CA LEU A 206 -6.54 5.03 8.71
C LEU A 206 -7.84 5.03 7.90
N ASP A 207 -8.57 6.14 7.95
CA ASP A 207 -9.73 6.38 7.08
C ASP A 207 -9.25 7.01 5.76
N GLU A 208 -8.82 6.15 4.84
CA GLU A 208 -8.30 6.58 3.53
C GLU A 208 -9.32 7.38 2.71
N ARG A 209 -10.61 7.04 2.84
CA ARG A 209 -11.67 7.77 2.16
C ARG A 209 -11.71 9.21 2.63
N LYS A 210 -11.68 9.42 3.95
CA LYS A 210 -11.70 10.75 4.55
C LYS A 210 -10.43 11.53 4.25
N ILE A 211 -9.25 10.86 4.20
CA ILE A 211 -8.00 11.48 3.75
C ILE A 211 -8.16 12.00 2.31
N LYS A 212 -8.66 11.18 1.39
CA LYS A 212 -8.89 11.59 -0.02
C LYS A 212 -9.87 12.76 -0.13
N GLU A 213 -10.95 12.76 0.65
CA GLU A 213 -11.92 13.85 0.68
C GLU A 213 -11.28 15.19 1.12
N ILE A 214 -10.48 15.17 2.19
CA ILE A 214 -9.77 16.35 2.70
C ILE A 214 -8.73 16.86 1.69
N VAL A 215 -7.98 15.94 1.07
CA VAL A 215 -6.97 16.30 0.06
C VAL A 215 -7.62 16.97 -1.15
N ILE A 216 -8.71 16.41 -1.67
CA ILE A 216 -9.44 16.98 -2.81
C ILE A 216 -9.96 18.38 -2.46
N ASP A 217 -10.50 18.57 -1.26
CA ASP A 217 -10.97 19.88 -0.79
C ASP A 217 -9.80 20.89 -0.74
N LYS A 218 -8.70 20.55 -0.09
CA LYS A 218 -7.50 21.41 -0.03
C LYS A 218 -6.96 21.77 -1.42
N LEU A 219 -6.86 20.79 -2.34
CA LEU A 219 -6.39 21.05 -3.70
C LEU A 219 -7.35 21.93 -4.51
N SER A 220 -8.66 21.84 -4.26
CA SER A 220 -9.67 22.69 -4.92
C SER A 220 -9.50 24.17 -4.61
N HIS A 221 -9.03 24.48 -3.42
CA HIS A 221 -8.83 25.84 -2.96
C HIS A 221 -7.46 26.43 -3.31
N THR A 222 -6.46 25.58 -3.59
CA THR A 222 -5.06 26.02 -3.71
C THR A 222 -4.42 25.90 -5.10
N VAL A 223 -4.83 24.93 -5.93
CA VAL A 223 -3.97 24.57 -7.08
C VAL A 223 -4.62 24.72 -8.47
N ASN A 224 -5.85 24.44 -8.67
CA ASN A 224 -6.58 24.69 -9.94
C ASN A 224 -8.02 24.20 -9.84
N PRO A 225 -9.02 25.07 -9.93
CA PRO A 225 -10.44 24.72 -9.84
C PRO A 225 -10.88 23.65 -10.86
N LYS A 226 -10.23 23.57 -12.02
CA LYS A 226 -10.57 22.60 -13.08
C LYS A 226 -10.15 21.17 -12.74
N LEU A 227 -9.05 20.96 -12.01
CA LEU A 227 -8.60 19.63 -11.54
C LEU A 227 -9.55 19.09 -10.45
N ALA A 228 -9.90 19.94 -9.50
CA ALA A 228 -10.77 19.60 -8.38
C ALA A 228 -12.22 19.26 -8.78
N ILE A 229 -12.81 20.03 -9.68
CA ILE A 229 -14.21 19.86 -10.09
C ILE A 229 -14.42 18.49 -10.78
N LYS A 230 -13.43 17.96 -11.50
CA LYS A 230 -13.57 16.68 -12.21
C LYS A 230 -13.27 15.48 -11.32
N ALA A 231 -12.29 15.57 -10.42
CA ALA A 231 -12.06 14.58 -9.37
C ALA A 231 -13.32 14.41 -8.51
N PHE A 232 -13.95 15.51 -8.12
CA PHE A 232 -15.20 15.50 -7.36
C PHE A 232 -16.38 14.88 -8.14
N LYS A 233 -16.51 15.15 -9.45
CA LYS A 233 -17.55 14.55 -10.29
C LYS A 233 -17.35 13.05 -10.49
N ILE A 234 -16.11 12.58 -10.64
CA ILE A 234 -15.77 11.16 -10.76
C ILE A 234 -16.06 10.44 -9.44
N GLN A 235 -15.68 11.03 -8.31
CA GLN A 235 -15.97 10.47 -6.98
C GLN A 235 -17.47 10.38 -6.69
N LYS A 236 -18.26 11.39 -7.10
CA LYS A 236 -19.72 11.36 -6.96
C LYS A 236 -20.36 10.27 -7.83
N LYS A 237 -19.78 9.97 -8.98
CA LYS A 237 -20.25 8.89 -9.88
C LYS A 237 -19.95 7.50 -9.33
N LEU A 238 -18.80 7.33 -8.64
CA LEU A 238 -18.41 6.07 -7.96
C LEU A 238 -19.20 5.82 -6.66
N ARG A 239 -19.76 6.88 -6.02
CA ARG A 239 -20.63 6.75 -4.85
C ARG A 239 -22.04 6.24 -5.18
N ASN A 240 -22.47 6.36 -6.44
CA ASN A 240 -23.82 6.00 -6.89
C ASN A 240 -23.84 4.67 -7.66
N GLN A 241 -22.75 3.93 -7.68
CA GLN A 241 -22.61 2.54 -8.12
C GLN A 241 -22.27 1.64 -6.92
#